data_bf0385f8cd277d49892cca4d4818ed4e
#
_entry.id   bf0385f8cd277d49892cca4d4818ed4e
#
_cell.length_a   1.000
_cell.length_b   1.000
_cell.length_c   1.000
_cell.angle_alpha   90.00
_cell.angle_beta   90.00
_cell.angle_gamma   90.00
#
_symmetry.space_group_name_H-M   'P 1'
#
loop_
_entity.id
_entity.type
_entity.pdbx_description
1 polymer ?
#
loop_
_entity_poly.entity_id
_entity_poly.type
_entity_poly.pdbx_seq_one_letter_code
_entity_poly.pdbx_strand_id
1 'polypeptide(L)'
;MMSIAEILKDEAIQAYLHRLIGDEGLDLLEKFPEGGEYSDEELAEKTGINLNSVRHTLYTLYEKRLAEYRRLKNTETGWLTYLWTLRLDRVTAAVMEDMKMMLEKLEARECFEEENDFYLCKTCGTFTFNEVMELDFCCPRCSQPVEHFDNEALLSALKRRISAIRECLGYE
;
A
#
# COMPACT_ATOMS: atom_id res chain seq x y z
N MET A 1 19.46 -17.23 7.67
CA MET A 1 18.21 -16.74 7.04
C MET A 1 17.20 -16.70 8.17
N MET A 2 16.56 -15.56 8.44
CA MET A 2 15.51 -15.47 9.46
C MET A 2 14.32 -16.34 9.02
N SER A 3 13.74 -17.09 9.93
CA SER A 3 12.54 -17.88 9.64
C SER A 3 11.32 -16.95 9.45
N ILE A 4 10.29 -17.42 8.75
CA ILE A 4 9.03 -16.67 8.58
C ILE A 4 8.46 -16.29 9.95
N ALA A 5 8.50 -17.23 10.92
CA ALA A 5 8.05 -17.01 12.28
C ALA A 5 8.84 -15.93 13.05
N GLU A 6 10.12 -15.74 12.75
CA GLU A 6 10.93 -14.65 13.33
C GLU A 6 10.57 -13.29 12.73
N ILE A 7 10.32 -13.25 11.42
CA ILE A 7 9.93 -12.03 10.71
C ILE A 7 8.54 -11.55 11.19
N LEU A 8 7.61 -12.47 11.39
CA LEU A 8 6.25 -12.16 11.85
C LEU A 8 6.17 -11.77 13.34
N LYS A 9 7.25 -11.90 14.12
CA LYS A 9 7.32 -11.37 15.51
C LYS A 9 7.49 -9.86 15.59
N ASP A 10 7.99 -9.23 14.54
CA ASP A 10 8.08 -7.77 14.47
C ASP A 10 6.69 -7.19 14.21
N GLU A 11 6.15 -6.46 15.21
CA GLU A 11 4.80 -5.88 15.14
C GLU A 11 4.62 -4.91 13.96
N ALA A 12 5.65 -4.17 13.58
CA ALA A 12 5.59 -3.23 12.47
C ALA A 12 5.52 -3.97 11.13
N ILE A 13 6.31 -5.03 10.98
CA ILE A 13 6.28 -5.88 9.79
C ILE A 13 4.96 -6.63 9.71
N GLN A 14 4.48 -7.17 10.82
CA GLN A 14 3.19 -7.85 10.87
C GLN A 14 2.04 -6.91 10.47
N ALA A 15 2.01 -5.69 11.02
CA ALA A 15 1.01 -4.68 10.67
C ALA A 15 1.08 -4.28 9.18
N TYR A 16 2.29 -4.17 8.62
CA TYR A 16 2.48 -3.92 7.19
C TYR A 16 1.94 -5.06 6.34
N LEU A 17 2.31 -6.30 6.64
CA LEU A 17 1.85 -7.47 5.92
C LEU A 17 0.32 -7.65 6.05
N HIS A 18 -0.23 -7.47 7.25
CA HIS A 18 -1.68 -7.51 7.46
C HIS A 18 -2.42 -6.49 6.58
N ARG A 19 -1.90 -5.27 6.49
CA ARG A 19 -2.47 -4.24 5.61
C ARG A 19 -2.38 -4.59 4.14
N LEU A 20 -1.35 -5.34 3.75
CA LEU A 20 -1.08 -5.72 2.36
C LEU A 20 -1.93 -6.91 1.90
N ILE A 21 -2.02 -7.96 2.72
CA ILE A 21 -2.60 -9.26 2.35
C ILE A 21 -3.78 -9.70 3.23
N GLY A 22 -4.12 -8.94 4.28
CA GLY A 22 -5.22 -9.27 5.20
C GLY A 22 -4.98 -10.48 6.08
N ASP A 23 -6.01 -10.90 6.83
CA ASP A 23 -5.94 -12.00 7.79
C ASP A 23 -5.66 -13.36 7.10
N GLU A 24 -6.37 -13.67 6.01
CA GLU A 24 -6.16 -14.91 5.26
C GLU A 24 -4.76 -15.02 4.66
N GLY A 25 -4.18 -13.86 4.26
CA GLY A 25 -2.82 -13.81 3.77
C GLY A 25 -1.79 -14.04 4.88
N LEU A 26 -2.00 -13.50 6.08
CA LEU A 26 -1.15 -13.80 7.23
C LEU A 26 -1.23 -15.27 7.63
N ASP A 27 -2.44 -15.85 7.66
CA ASP A 27 -2.65 -17.28 7.92
C ASP A 27 -1.92 -18.17 6.91
N LEU A 28 -1.88 -17.75 5.62
CA LEU A 28 -1.08 -18.41 4.60
C LEU A 28 0.43 -18.33 4.91
N LEU A 29 0.94 -17.17 5.33
CA LEU A 29 2.36 -17.02 5.66
C LEU A 29 2.76 -17.87 6.87
N GLU A 30 1.92 -17.92 7.91
CA GLU A 30 2.15 -18.73 9.11
C GLU A 30 2.16 -20.23 8.81
N LYS A 31 1.30 -20.68 7.90
CA LYS A 31 1.18 -22.07 7.48
C LYS A 31 2.05 -22.45 6.29
N PHE A 32 2.78 -21.49 5.74
CA PHE A 32 3.61 -21.74 4.56
C PHE A 32 4.70 -22.75 4.89
N PRO A 33 4.82 -23.87 4.12
CA PRO A 33 5.79 -24.91 4.44
C PRO A 33 7.23 -24.37 4.34
N GLU A 34 8.05 -24.68 5.33
CA GLU A 34 9.46 -24.30 5.33
C GLU A 34 10.23 -25.01 4.23
N GLY A 35 10.97 -24.24 3.46
CA GLY A 35 11.90 -24.74 2.44
C GLY A 35 11.23 -25.45 1.27
N GLY A 36 11.37 -24.87 0.09
CA GLY A 36 10.85 -25.45 -1.13
C GLY A 36 10.06 -24.48 -1.99
N GLU A 37 9.58 -25.03 -3.09
CA GLU A 37 8.73 -24.37 -4.05
C GLU A 37 7.41 -25.12 -4.11
N TYR A 38 6.30 -24.42 -4.06
CA TYR A 38 4.97 -25.02 -4.04
C TYR A 38 4.06 -24.37 -5.05
N SER A 39 3.20 -25.16 -5.68
CA SER A 39 2.13 -24.59 -6.50
C SER A 39 1.02 -23.97 -5.64
N ASP A 40 0.22 -23.10 -6.23
CA ASP A 40 -0.94 -22.51 -5.55
C ASP A 40 -1.96 -23.57 -5.12
N GLU A 41 -2.15 -24.62 -5.91
CA GLU A 41 -3.00 -25.77 -5.56
C GLU A 41 -2.44 -26.55 -4.36
N GLU A 42 -1.14 -26.86 -4.35
CA GLU A 42 -0.49 -27.55 -3.22
C GLU A 42 -0.54 -26.71 -1.93
N LEU A 43 -0.38 -25.39 -2.03
CA LEU A 43 -0.51 -24.50 -0.89
C LEU A 43 -1.94 -24.45 -0.36
N ALA A 44 -2.94 -24.38 -1.24
CA ALA A 44 -4.34 -24.40 -0.83
C ALA A 44 -4.69 -25.73 -0.10
N GLU A 45 -4.21 -26.85 -0.60
CA GLU A 45 -4.43 -28.16 0.03
C GLU A 45 -3.74 -28.26 1.40
N LYS A 46 -2.47 -27.85 1.50
CA LYS A 46 -1.68 -27.93 2.73
C LYS A 46 -2.15 -26.97 3.82
N THR A 47 -2.60 -25.78 3.46
CA THR A 47 -3.00 -24.74 4.43
C THR A 47 -4.49 -24.76 4.75
N GLY A 48 -5.31 -25.40 3.90
CA GLY A 48 -6.76 -25.38 3.98
C GLY A 48 -7.40 -24.03 3.59
N ILE A 49 -6.63 -23.14 2.99
CA ILE A 49 -7.09 -21.82 2.55
C ILE A 49 -7.65 -21.93 1.13
N ASN A 50 -8.68 -21.14 0.83
CA ASN A 50 -9.28 -21.11 -0.51
C ASN A 50 -8.24 -20.78 -1.59
N LEU A 51 -8.24 -21.52 -2.69
CA LEU A 51 -7.28 -21.36 -3.79
C LEU A 51 -7.23 -19.92 -4.35
N ASN A 52 -8.39 -19.25 -4.44
CA ASN A 52 -8.43 -17.87 -4.95
C ASN A 52 -7.76 -16.90 -3.96
N SER A 53 -7.94 -17.13 -2.66
CA SER A 53 -7.27 -16.33 -1.61
C SER A 53 -5.76 -16.58 -1.61
N VAL A 54 -5.32 -17.83 -1.79
CA VAL A 54 -3.90 -18.19 -1.96
C VAL A 54 -3.31 -17.45 -3.17
N ARG A 55 -3.96 -17.52 -4.32
CA ARG A 55 -3.53 -16.84 -5.54
C ARG A 55 -3.45 -15.32 -5.35
N HIS A 56 -4.50 -14.72 -4.80
CA HIS A 56 -4.52 -13.28 -4.53
C HIS A 56 -3.35 -12.86 -3.63
N THR A 57 -3.13 -13.57 -2.54
CA THR A 57 -2.02 -13.32 -1.61
C THR A 57 -0.66 -13.43 -2.29
N LEU A 58 -0.42 -14.52 -3.04
CA LEU A 58 0.84 -14.75 -3.72
C LEU A 58 1.13 -13.69 -4.79
N TYR A 59 0.13 -13.28 -5.57
CA TYR A 59 0.30 -12.20 -6.56
C TYR A 59 0.55 -10.86 -5.89
N THR A 60 -0.15 -10.53 -4.80
CA THR A 60 0.08 -9.30 -4.04
C THR A 60 1.52 -9.25 -3.47
N LEU A 61 1.99 -10.38 -2.91
CA LEU A 61 3.37 -10.49 -2.45
C LEU A 61 4.39 -10.39 -3.60
N TYR A 62 4.08 -10.97 -4.75
CA TYR A 62 4.92 -10.89 -5.94
C TYR A 62 5.07 -9.44 -6.45
N GLU A 63 4.01 -8.66 -6.50
CA GLU A 63 4.04 -7.24 -6.86
C GLU A 63 4.96 -6.44 -5.94
N LYS A 64 5.05 -6.83 -4.66
CA LYS A 64 5.95 -6.24 -3.66
C LYS A 64 7.34 -6.91 -3.61
N ARG A 65 7.63 -7.83 -4.53
CA ARG A 65 8.88 -8.63 -4.56
C ARG A 65 9.11 -9.47 -3.31
N LEU A 66 8.05 -9.77 -2.56
CA LEU A 66 8.05 -10.62 -1.37
C LEU A 66 7.73 -12.08 -1.68
N ALA A 67 7.41 -12.39 -2.93
CA ALA A 67 7.32 -13.73 -3.49
C ALA A 67 7.93 -13.74 -4.88
N GLU A 68 8.44 -14.89 -5.27
CA GLU A 68 8.95 -15.17 -6.62
C GLU A 68 8.32 -16.47 -7.12
N TYR A 69 8.22 -16.64 -8.42
CA TYR A 69 7.77 -17.90 -8.98
C TYR A 69 8.65 -18.39 -10.12
N ARG A 70 8.68 -19.70 -10.28
CA ARG A 70 9.28 -20.40 -11.41
C ARG A 70 8.17 -21.12 -12.20
N ARG A 71 8.25 -21.11 -13.51
CA ARG A 71 7.33 -21.82 -14.39
C ARG A 71 7.84 -23.21 -14.69
N LEU A 72 7.01 -24.22 -14.45
CA LEU A 72 7.21 -25.58 -14.90
C LEU A 72 6.25 -25.89 -16.04
N LYS A 73 6.78 -26.34 -17.19
CA LYS A 73 5.97 -26.80 -18.29
C LYS A 73 5.94 -28.33 -18.26
N ASN A 74 4.73 -28.90 -18.15
CA ASN A 74 4.54 -30.32 -18.35
C ASN A 74 4.74 -30.65 -19.84
N THR A 75 5.71 -31.53 -20.14
CA THR A 75 6.09 -31.87 -21.52
C THR A 75 5.04 -32.71 -22.24
N GLU A 76 4.19 -33.42 -21.52
CA GLU A 76 3.17 -34.30 -22.08
C GLU A 76 1.85 -33.55 -22.33
N THR A 77 1.42 -32.71 -21.37
CA THR A 77 0.14 -32.00 -21.44
C THR A 77 0.26 -30.57 -21.92
N GLY A 78 1.45 -30.01 -21.92
CA GLY A 78 1.72 -28.60 -22.26
C GLY A 78 1.31 -27.60 -21.20
N TRP A 79 0.73 -28.05 -20.08
CA TRP A 79 0.29 -27.18 -18.97
C TRP A 79 1.46 -26.50 -18.26
N LEU A 80 1.21 -25.26 -17.83
CA LEU A 80 2.17 -24.46 -17.05
C LEU A 80 1.75 -24.46 -15.59
N THR A 81 2.64 -24.90 -14.72
CA THR A 81 2.50 -24.79 -13.25
C THR A 81 3.44 -23.72 -12.74
N TYR A 82 2.96 -22.86 -11.86
CA TYR A 82 3.74 -21.85 -11.17
C TYR A 82 4.17 -22.37 -9.81
N LEU A 83 5.47 -22.44 -9.56
CA LEU A 83 6.03 -22.83 -8.28
C LEU A 83 6.52 -21.58 -7.53
N TRP A 84 5.95 -21.33 -6.37
CA TRP A 84 6.13 -20.13 -5.59
C TRP A 84 7.17 -20.31 -4.49
N THR A 85 7.96 -19.27 -4.25
CA THR A 85 8.92 -19.15 -3.17
C THR A 85 8.72 -17.81 -2.48
N LEU A 86 8.66 -17.78 -1.15
CA LEU A 86 8.59 -16.55 -0.40
C LEU A 86 9.96 -15.88 -0.26
N ARG A 87 9.98 -14.56 -0.34
CA ARG A 87 11.17 -13.71 -0.21
C ARG A 87 10.95 -12.65 0.87
N LEU A 88 10.49 -13.08 2.04
CA LEU A 88 10.25 -12.20 3.19
C LEU A 88 11.54 -11.59 3.76
N ASP A 89 12.70 -12.10 3.39
CA ASP A 89 14.01 -11.47 3.61
C ASP A 89 14.07 -10.03 3.07
N ARG A 90 13.20 -9.67 2.12
CA ARG A 90 13.12 -8.34 1.50
C ARG A 90 12.04 -7.42 2.08
N VAL A 91 11.32 -7.85 3.12
CA VAL A 91 10.17 -7.10 3.64
C VAL A 91 10.55 -5.69 4.10
N THR A 92 11.67 -5.54 4.77
CA THR A 92 12.17 -4.21 5.21
C THR A 92 12.40 -3.27 4.02
N ALA A 93 12.99 -3.79 2.94
CA ALA A 93 13.20 -2.99 1.73
C ALA A 93 11.88 -2.59 1.07
N ALA A 94 10.88 -3.49 1.04
CA ALA A 94 9.55 -3.19 0.53
C ALA A 94 8.83 -2.12 1.36
N VAL A 95 8.91 -2.19 2.69
CA VAL A 95 8.38 -1.16 3.59
C VAL A 95 9.03 0.19 3.32
N MET A 96 10.35 0.24 3.20
CA MET A 96 11.08 1.48 2.91
C MET A 96 10.71 2.08 1.55
N GLU A 97 10.51 1.25 0.53
CA GLU A 97 10.09 1.71 -0.80
C GLU A 97 8.66 2.31 -0.74
N ASP A 98 7.74 1.67 -0.06
CA ASP A 98 6.38 2.19 0.14
C ASP A 98 6.37 3.49 0.96
N MET A 99 7.23 3.60 1.98
CA MET A 99 7.38 4.83 2.76
C MET A 99 7.91 5.99 1.90
N LYS A 100 8.86 5.75 0.99
CA LYS A 100 9.38 6.76 0.05
C LYS A 100 8.27 7.25 -0.90
N MET A 101 7.52 6.32 -1.49
CA MET A 101 6.40 6.69 -2.36
C MET A 101 5.31 7.46 -1.60
N MET A 102 5.08 7.13 -0.33
CA MET A 102 4.14 7.88 0.51
C MET A 102 4.66 9.27 0.81
N LEU A 103 5.95 9.41 1.12
CA LEU A 103 6.59 10.70 1.36
C LEU A 103 6.44 11.64 0.17
N GLU A 104 6.78 11.18 -1.04
CA GLU A 104 6.62 11.96 -2.27
C GLU A 104 5.19 12.48 -2.48
N LYS A 105 4.19 11.64 -2.22
CA LYS A 105 2.77 12.04 -2.32
C LYS A 105 2.37 13.06 -1.26
N LEU A 106 2.87 12.92 -0.04
CA LEU A 106 2.58 13.86 1.05
C LEU A 106 3.26 15.20 0.82
N GLU A 107 4.50 15.21 0.33
CA GLU A 107 5.23 16.44 -0.03
C GLU A 107 4.57 17.17 -1.19
N ALA A 108 4.13 16.44 -2.22
CA ALA A 108 3.37 17.04 -3.31
C ALA A 108 2.04 17.64 -2.83
N ARG A 109 1.37 16.97 -1.87
CA ARG A 109 0.15 17.50 -1.26
C ARG A 109 0.42 18.71 -0.39
N GLU A 110 1.48 18.71 0.41
CA GLU A 110 1.90 19.84 1.22
C GLU A 110 2.15 21.08 0.33
N CYS A 111 2.94 20.93 -0.73
CA CYS A 111 3.21 21.99 -1.69
C CYS A 111 1.92 22.55 -2.31
N PHE A 112 1.01 21.65 -2.74
CA PHE A 112 -0.27 22.06 -3.28
C PHE A 112 -1.13 22.83 -2.26
N GLU A 113 -1.12 22.42 -1.00
CA GLU A 113 -1.84 23.14 0.06
C GLU A 113 -1.20 24.48 0.44
N GLU A 114 0.12 24.62 0.33
CA GLU A 114 0.84 25.87 0.59
C GLU A 114 0.70 26.89 -0.55
N GLU A 115 0.61 26.41 -1.80
CA GLU A 115 0.53 27.28 -2.99
C GLU A 115 -0.88 27.76 -3.31
N ASN A 116 -1.92 27.22 -2.68
CA ASN A 116 -3.30 27.52 -3.01
C ASN A 116 -4.10 27.99 -1.80
N ASP A 117 -4.97 28.97 -2.01
CA ASP A 117 -6.05 29.32 -1.10
C ASP A 117 -7.31 28.52 -1.46
N PHE A 118 -8.02 28.03 -0.45
CA PHE A 118 -9.16 27.13 -0.63
C PHE A 118 -10.48 27.79 -0.20
N TYR A 119 -11.54 27.39 -0.88
CA TYR A 119 -12.92 27.81 -0.64
C TYR A 119 -13.83 26.61 -0.51
N LEU A 120 -14.68 26.62 0.50
CA LEU A 120 -15.58 25.52 0.83
C LEU A 120 -17.00 25.82 0.37
N CYS A 121 -17.56 24.96 -0.44
CA CYS A 121 -18.99 24.84 -0.64
C CYS A 121 -19.55 23.77 0.31
N LYS A 122 -20.56 24.11 1.11
CA LYS A 122 -21.15 23.19 2.11
C LYS A 122 -21.74 21.91 1.52
N THR A 123 -22.06 21.94 0.22
CA THR A 123 -22.68 20.80 -0.47
C THR A 123 -21.71 20.02 -1.37
N CYS A 124 -20.76 20.71 -2.01
CA CYS A 124 -19.96 20.14 -3.10
C CYS A 124 -18.49 19.87 -2.73
N GLY A 125 -17.98 20.45 -1.63
CA GLY A 125 -16.59 20.29 -1.19
C GLY A 125 -15.74 21.53 -1.40
N THR A 126 -14.42 21.35 -1.44
CA THR A 126 -13.42 22.42 -1.53
C THR A 126 -13.00 22.68 -2.97
N PHE A 127 -12.68 23.93 -3.27
CA PHE A 127 -12.20 24.45 -4.55
C PHE A 127 -11.02 25.38 -4.29
N THR A 128 -10.11 25.50 -5.24
CA THR A 128 -9.02 26.49 -5.18
C THR A 128 -9.53 27.89 -5.51
N PHE A 129 -8.78 28.92 -5.09
CA PHE A 129 -9.06 30.32 -5.44
C PHE A 129 -9.28 30.51 -6.97
N ASN A 130 -8.43 29.90 -7.78
CA ASN A 130 -8.50 30.04 -9.24
C ASN A 130 -9.81 29.48 -9.83
N GLU A 131 -10.38 28.42 -9.23
CA GLU A 131 -11.62 27.81 -9.69
C GLU A 131 -12.86 28.65 -9.37
N VAL A 132 -12.81 29.49 -8.33
CA VAL A 132 -13.98 30.28 -7.88
C VAL A 132 -13.87 31.77 -8.21
N MET A 133 -12.69 32.27 -8.48
CA MET A 133 -12.43 33.68 -8.76
C MET A 133 -13.22 34.19 -9.97
N GLU A 134 -13.26 33.42 -11.06
CA GLU A 134 -13.97 33.78 -12.29
C GLU A 134 -15.51 33.66 -12.17
N LEU A 135 -15.99 33.04 -11.09
CA LEU A 135 -17.40 32.77 -10.80
C LEU A 135 -17.95 33.62 -9.65
N ASP A 136 -17.35 34.79 -9.40
CA ASP A 136 -17.74 35.68 -8.29
C ASP A 136 -17.85 34.96 -6.94
N PHE A 137 -16.93 34.04 -6.65
CA PHE A 137 -16.91 33.18 -5.45
C PHE A 137 -18.17 32.34 -5.27
N CYS A 138 -18.70 31.84 -6.37
CA CYS A 138 -19.76 30.84 -6.40
C CYS A 138 -19.22 29.46 -6.75
N CYS A 139 -19.86 28.43 -6.21
CA CYS A 139 -19.48 27.04 -6.45
C CYS A 139 -19.63 26.66 -7.92
N PRO A 140 -18.61 26.12 -8.60
CA PRO A 140 -18.68 25.70 -10.01
C PRO A 140 -19.72 24.60 -10.28
N ARG A 141 -20.16 23.88 -9.24
CA ARG A 141 -21.10 22.75 -9.38
C ARG A 141 -22.55 23.10 -9.09
N CYS A 142 -22.80 23.92 -8.06
CA CYS A 142 -24.16 24.21 -7.61
C CYS A 142 -24.50 25.70 -7.54
N SER A 143 -23.57 26.58 -7.93
CA SER A 143 -23.71 28.04 -7.94
C SER A 143 -24.06 28.67 -6.58
N GLN A 144 -23.88 27.92 -5.48
CA GLN A 144 -23.99 28.47 -4.13
C GLN A 144 -22.74 29.26 -3.76
N PRO A 145 -22.84 30.31 -2.94
CA PRO A 145 -21.66 31.05 -2.47
C PRO A 145 -20.73 30.11 -1.69
N VAL A 146 -19.42 30.32 -1.87
CA VAL A 146 -18.38 29.57 -1.14
C VAL A 146 -17.76 30.47 -0.07
N GLU A 147 -17.28 29.86 1.01
CA GLU A 147 -16.61 30.54 2.12
C GLU A 147 -15.12 30.17 2.10
N HIS A 148 -14.25 31.09 2.50
CA HIS A 148 -12.82 30.78 2.63
C HIS A 148 -12.61 29.60 3.58
N PHE A 149 -11.77 28.66 3.18
CA PHE A 149 -11.46 27.46 3.97
C PHE A 149 -10.02 27.55 4.47
N ASP A 150 -9.86 27.61 5.79
CA ASP A 150 -8.56 27.57 6.45
C ASP A 150 -8.03 26.15 6.48
N ASN A 151 -6.89 25.91 5.81
CA ASN A 151 -6.23 24.60 5.73
C ASN A 151 -5.02 24.47 6.69
N GLU A 152 -4.80 25.40 7.62
CA GLU A 152 -3.64 25.40 8.53
C GLU A 152 -3.54 24.10 9.35
N ALA A 153 -4.66 23.59 9.83
CA ALA A 153 -4.70 22.32 10.57
C ALA A 153 -4.26 21.15 9.71
N LEU A 154 -4.65 21.11 8.43
CA LEU A 154 -4.24 20.09 7.47
C LEU A 154 -2.74 20.19 7.17
N LEU A 155 -2.25 21.40 6.89
CA LEU A 155 -0.81 21.64 6.66
C LEU A 155 0.04 21.21 7.85
N SER A 156 -0.38 21.56 9.06
CA SER A 156 0.30 21.13 10.29
C SER A 156 0.34 19.60 10.44
N ALA A 157 -0.73 18.92 10.06
CA ALA A 157 -0.80 17.45 10.09
C ALA A 157 0.09 16.82 9.03
N LEU A 158 0.12 17.37 7.80
CA LEU A 158 0.99 16.94 6.70
C LEU A 158 2.46 17.08 7.11
N LYS A 159 2.88 18.25 7.59
CA LYS A 159 4.25 18.54 8.03
C LYS A 159 4.73 17.56 9.11
N ARG A 160 3.89 17.31 10.12
CA ARG A 160 4.22 16.31 11.15
C ARG A 160 4.39 14.91 10.58
N ARG A 161 3.53 14.50 9.65
CA ARG A 161 3.61 13.17 9.04
C ARG A 161 4.84 13.03 8.15
N ILE A 162 5.14 14.04 7.35
CA ILE A 162 6.33 14.11 6.49
C ILE A 162 7.60 14.02 7.35
N SER A 163 7.70 14.83 8.41
CA SER A 163 8.85 14.80 9.33
C SER A 163 9.05 13.42 9.95
N ALA A 164 7.98 12.77 10.43
CA ALA A 164 8.07 11.43 11.02
C ALA A 164 8.53 10.37 10.00
N ILE A 165 8.09 10.46 8.73
CA ILE A 165 8.52 9.52 7.69
C ILE A 165 9.97 9.76 7.31
N ARG A 166 10.40 11.03 7.17
CA ARG A 166 11.80 11.38 6.89
C ARG A 166 12.74 10.85 7.97
N GLU A 167 12.37 11.03 9.23
CA GLU A 167 13.13 10.50 10.38
C GLU A 167 13.25 8.96 10.31
N CYS A 168 12.16 8.25 10.05
CA CYS A 168 12.19 6.80 9.86
C CYS A 168 13.06 6.34 8.68
N LEU A 169 13.13 7.14 7.61
CA LEU A 169 13.97 6.87 6.43
C LEU A 169 15.43 7.31 6.60
N GLY A 170 15.76 8.00 7.69
CA GLY A 170 17.09 8.56 7.96
C GLY A 170 17.42 9.78 7.09
N TYR A 171 16.42 10.52 6.64
CA TYR A 171 16.60 11.79 5.94
C TYR A 171 16.64 12.92 6.98
N GLU A 172 17.68 13.74 6.92
CA GLU A 172 17.80 14.97 7.72
C GLU A 172 16.91 16.10 7.18
#